data_b793c71a2680c7131887f2675511448c
#
_entry.id   b793c71a2680c7131887f2675511448c
#
_cell.length_a   1.000
_cell.length_b   1.000
_cell.length_c   1.000
_cell.angle_alpha   90.00
_cell.angle_beta   90.00
_cell.angle_gamma   90.00
#
_symmetry.space_group_name_H-M   'P 1'
#
loop_
_entity.id
_entity.type
_entity.pdbx_description
1 polymer ?
#
loop_
_entity_poly.entity_id
_entity_poly.type
_entity_poly.pdbx_seq_one_letter_code
_entity_poly.pdbx_strand_id
1 'polypeptide(L)'
;AKGDKGLIEFLTVGDYGKDANIKANFLGITRELNGVPNGEVMPLSEKWVITISTQYGCSMNCKFCDVPKVGVGRNATYNDLVGQITTALACHPEVTATKRLNIHFARMGEPTWNNDVLRCAKDIRKVVRPYIGRSLVHPVVSTMLPKANKNLIPFLQEWVDIKNNDYRGDAGLQFSINSTNDAQREYLFSGNSLSLAEISEIGRLLP
;
A
#
# COMPACT_ATOMS: atom_id res chain seq x y z
N ALA A 1 12.42 -6.92 7.89
CA ALA A 1 13.75 -6.56 7.35
C ALA A 1 14.50 -5.67 8.33
N LYS A 2 15.83 -5.65 8.23
CA LYS A 2 16.67 -4.67 8.91
C LYS A 2 16.92 -3.52 7.94
N GLY A 3 16.49 -2.34 8.31
CA GLY A 3 16.72 -1.12 7.53
C GLY A 3 17.71 -0.18 8.23
N ASP A 4 17.94 1.00 7.64
CA ASP A 4 18.95 1.98 8.09
C ASP A 4 18.70 2.49 9.52
N LYS A 5 17.44 2.51 9.97
CA LYS A 5 17.03 3.07 11.28
C LYS A 5 16.49 2.02 12.24
N GLY A 6 16.70 0.74 11.97
CA GLY A 6 16.27 -0.36 12.82
C GLY A 6 15.42 -1.41 12.05
N LEU A 7 14.54 -2.08 12.78
CA LEU A 7 13.65 -3.06 12.17
C LEU A 7 12.49 -2.38 11.46
N ILE A 8 12.19 -2.87 10.26
CA ILE A 8 11.05 -2.43 9.45
C ILE A 8 10.26 -3.65 8.99
N GLU A 9 8.94 -3.53 9.00
CA GLU A 9 8.04 -4.65 8.75
C GLU A 9 7.51 -4.62 7.32
N PHE A 10 7.46 -5.79 6.69
CA PHE A 10 6.72 -6.01 5.46
C PHE A 10 5.89 -7.29 5.56
N LEU A 11 4.92 -7.44 4.67
CA LEU A 11 4.14 -8.66 4.50
C LEU A 11 4.32 -9.18 3.06
N THR A 12 4.34 -10.50 2.91
CA THR A 12 4.37 -11.17 1.63
C THR A 12 3.36 -12.31 1.65
N VAL A 13 2.43 -12.33 0.70
CA VAL A 13 1.30 -13.26 0.68
C VAL A 13 0.72 -13.40 -0.73
N GLY A 14 0.13 -14.56 -1.03
CA GLY A 14 -0.80 -14.71 -2.15
C GLY A 14 -2.10 -13.96 -1.84
N ASP A 15 -2.76 -13.44 -2.87
CA ASP A 15 -4.06 -12.77 -2.69
C ASP A 15 -5.21 -13.77 -2.88
N TYR A 16 -6.39 -13.43 -2.36
CA TYR A 16 -7.61 -14.24 -2.46
C TYR A 16 -8.27 -14.19 -3.85
N GLY A 17 -7.72 -13.43 -4.78
CA GLY A 17 -8.32 -13.22 -6.09
C GLY A 17 -9.50 -12.25 -6.06
N LYS A 18 -10.07 -11.98 -7.25
CA LYS A 18 -11.21 -11.06 -7.38
C LYS A 18 -12.51 -11.67 -6.87
N ASP A 19 -12.61 -12.98 -6.98
CA ASP A 19 -13.84 -13.73 -6.71
C ASP A 19 -13.91 -14.24 -5.26
N ALA A 20 -12.79 -14.29 -4.54
CA ALA A 20 -12.76 -14.62 -3.12
C ALA A 20 -12.73 -13.36 -2.26
N ASN A 21 -13.66 -13.25 -1.34
CA ASN A 21 -13.77 -12.10 -0.45
C ASN A 21 -13.76 -12.53 1.03
N ILE A 22 -12.59 -12.46 1.65
CA ILE A 22 -12.40 -12.82 3.05
C ILE A 22 -13.30 -12.01 4.00
N LYS A 23 -13.63 -10.77 3.64
CA LYS A 23 -14.54 -9.94 4.45
C LYS A 23 -15.96 -10.49 4.40
N ALA A 24 -16.40 -10.97 3.24
CA ALA A 24 -17.69 -11.62 3.09
C ALA A 24 -17.74 -12.91 3.91
N ASN A 25 -16.68 -13.71 3.90
CA ASN A 25 -16.59 -14.92 4.73
C ASN A 25 -16.61 -14.59 6.22
N PHE A 26 -15.84 -13.60 6.67
CA PHE A 26 -15.82 -13.12 8.05
C PHE A 26 -17.21 -12.65 8.51
N LEU A 27 -17.98 -12.02 7.63
CA LEU A 27 -19.35 -11.59 7.89
C LEU A 27 -20.38 -12.71 7.72
N GLY A 28 -19.95 -13.92 7.34
CA GLY A 28 -20.83 -15.07 7.13
C GLY A 28 -21.72 -14.96 5.86
N ILE A 29 -21.38 -14.06 4.92
CA ILE A 29 -22.19 -13.80 3.72
C ILE A 29 -22.04 -14.91 2.70
N THR A 30 -20.79 -15.40 2.50
CA THR A 30 -20.49 -16.50 1.57
C THR A 30 -19.37 -17.37 2.10
N ARG A 31 -19.47 -18.70 1.88
CA ARG A 31 -18.41 -19.67 2.20
C ARG A 31 -17.61 -20.08 0.98
N GLU A 32 -18.19 -19.95 -0.18
CA GLU A 32 -17.58 -20.20 -1.47
C GLU A 32 -17.93 -19.11 -2.46
N LEU A 33 -17.02 -18.81 -3.37
CA LEU A 33 -17.28 -17.94 -4.50
C LEU A 33 -16.71 -18.62 -5.77
N ASN A 34 -17.56 -18.92 -6.74
CA ASN A 34 -17.20 -19.61 -7.97
C ASN A 34 -16.45 -20.93 -7.77
N GLY A 35 -16.81 -21.69 -6.72
CA GLY A 35 -16.18 -22.97 -6.39
C GLY A 35 -14.84 -22.86 -5.69
N VAL A 36 -14.40 -21.64 -5.32
CA VAL A 36 -13.17 -21.42 -4.53
C VAL A 36 -13.56 -21.12 -3.08
N PRO A 37 -13.08 -21.91 -2.10
CA PRO A 37 -13.29 -21.60 -0.69
C PRO A 37 -12.75 -20.23 -0.33
N ASN A 38 -13.53 -19.43 0.38
CA ASN A 38 -13.16 -18.06 0.78
C ASN A 38 -11.93 -17.95 1.69
N GLY A 39 -11.37 -19.05 2.16
CA GLY A 39 -10.15 -19.10 2.96
C GLY A 39 -8.89 -19.43 2.15
N GLU A 40 -9.02 -19.79 0.89
CA GLU A 40 -7.86 -20.17 0.08
C GLU A 40 -7.17 -18.95 -0.55
N VAL A 41 -5.87 -18.90 -0.34
CA VAL A 41 -5.00 -17.85 -0.92
C VAL A 41 -4.54 -18.35 -2.29
N MET A 42 -4.60 -17.49 -3.31
CA MET A 42 -4.06 -17.80 -4.62
C MET A 42 -2.56 -18.08 -4.54
N PRO A 43 -2.04 -19.02 -5.35
CA PRO A 43 -0.60 -19.24 -5.45
C PRO A 43 0.12 -17.93 -5.80
N LEU A 44 1.35 -17.75 -5.28
CA LEU A 44 2.15 -16.55 -5.58
C LEU A 44 2.41 -16.38 -7.08
N SER A 45 2.46 -17.48 -7.84
CA SER A 45 2.58 -17.46 -9.30
C SER A 45 1.37 -16.84 -10.02
N GLU A 46 0.19 -16.84 -9.39
CA GLU A 46 -1.02 -16.21 -9.94
C GLU A 46 -1.11 -14.73 -9.51
N LYS A 47 -1.04 -14.48 -8.20
CA LYS A 47 -1.10 -13.13 -7.65
C LYS A 47 -0.30 -13.03 -6.36
N TRP A 48 0.73 -12.23 -6.40
CA TRP A 48 1.62 -11.96 -5.28
C TRP A 48 1.42 -10.56 -4.74
N VAL A 49 1.17 -10.44 -3.44
CA VAL A 49 1.01 -9.16 -2.75
C VAL A 49 2.15 -8.98 -1.76
N ILE A 50 2.92 -7.92 -1.93
CA ILE A 50 3.93 -7.46 -0.98
C ILE A 50 3.45 -6.11 -0.43
N THR A 51 3.28 -6.03 0.89
CA THR A 51 2.90 -4.78 1.56
C THR A 51 4.08 -4.29 2.38
N ILE A 52 4.58 -3.11 2.08
CA ILE A 52 5.79 -2.54 2.68
C ILE A 52 5.50 -1.31 3.53
N SER A 53 6.38 -1.08 4.49
CA SER A 53 6.36 0.09 5.37
C SER A 53 7.03 1.28 4.72
N THR A 54 6.44 2.46 4.85
CA THR A 54 6.98 3.72 4.33
C THR A 54 7.66 4.56 5.40
N GLN A 55 7.45 4.21 6.67
CA GLN A 55 8.08 4.83 7.82
C GLN A 55 8.46 3.78 8.88
N TYR A 56 9.39 4.11 9.74
CA TYR A 56 9.64 3.43 11.01
C TYR A 56 8.66 3.98 12.04
N GLY A 57 7.67 3.19 12.45
CA GLY A 57 6.49 3.69 13.15
C GLY A 57 5.52 4.40 12.22
N CYS A 58 4.76 5.36 12.72
CA CYS A 58 3.82 6.13 11.90
C CYS A 58 3.67 7.57 12.42
N SER A 59 3.72 8.54 11.50
CA SER A 59 3.49 9.97 11.81
C SER A 59 2.02 10.28 12.17
N MET A 60 1.13 9.34 11.86
CA MET A 60 -0.29 9.45 12.17
C MET A 60 -0.59 8.80 13.51
N ASN A 61 -1.58 9.31 14.23
CA ASN A 61 -2.01 8.76 15.52
C ASN A 61 -3.44 8.23 15.44
N CYS A 62 -3.70 7.37 14.44
CA CYS A 62 -5.01 6.79 14.21
C CYS A 62 -5.43 5.92 15.39
N LYS A 63 -6.63 6.15 15.93
CA LYS A 63 -7.14 5.49 17.15
C LYS A 63 -7.32 3.96 17.00
N PHE A 64 -7.51 3.49 15.79
CA PHE A 64 -7.71 2.07 15.45
C PHE A 64 -6.43 1.32 15.09
N CYS A 65 -5.26 2.00 15.09
CA CYS A 65 -4.00 1.45 14.62
C CYS A 65 -2.99 1.30 15.75
N ASP A 66 -2.27 0.18 15.78
CA ASP A 66 -1.22 -0.08 16.77
C ASP A 66 0.15 0.49 16.39
N VAL A 67 0.37 0.83 15.13
CA VAL A 67 1.67 1.29 14.63
C VAL A 67 2.20 2.54 15.34
N PRO A 68 1.40 3.55 15.70
CA PRO A 68 1.89 4.70 16.48
C PRO A 68 2.51 4.33 17.83
N LYS A 69 2.14 3.18 18.41
CA LYS A 69 2.74 2.66 19.67
C LYS A 69 4.16 2.15 19.47
N VAL A 70 4.55 1.82 18.22
CA VAL A 70 5.90 1.32 17.88
C VAL A 70 6.91 2.45 17.75
N GLY A 71 6.47 3.66 17.36
CA GLY A 71 7.33 4.84 17.22
C GLY A 71 6.72 5.97 16.41
N VAL A 72 7.35 7.12 16.53
CA VAL A 72 6.98 8.36 15.83
C VAL A 72 7.48 8.33 14.38
N GLY A 73 6.72 8.11 13.40
CA GLY A 73 7.06 7.92 12.01
C GLY A 73 8.30 8.68 11.48
N ARG A 74 9.38 7.96 11.27
CA ARG A 74 10.57 8.45 10.56
C ARG A 74 10.58 7.81 9.17
N ASN A 75 10.71 8.61 8.12
CA ASN A 75 10.66 8.09 6.76
C ASN A 75 11.71 6.99 6.52
N ALA A 76 11.27 5.89 5.94
CA ALA A 76 12.11 4.88 5.35
C ALA A 76 12.85 5.48 4.15
N THR A 77 14.13 5.14 3.99
CA THR A 77 14.92 5.57 2.83
C THR A 77 14.50 4.78 1.58
N TYR A 78 14.89 5.27 0.42
CA TYR A 78 14.74 4.52 -0.84
C TYR A 78 15.31 3.09 -0.72
N ASN A 79 16.48 2.95 -0.11
CA ASN A 79 17.11 1.63 0.10
C ASN A 79 16.31 0.75 1.04
N ASP A 80 15.69 1.31 2.07
CA ASP A 80 14.79 0.57 2.97
C ASP A 80 13.55 0.06 2.22
N LEU A 81 12.96 0.88 1.34
CA LEU A 81 11.79 0.49 0.55
C LEU A 81 12.14 -0.64 -0.43
N VAL A 82 13.22 -0.47 -1.18
CA VAL A 82 13.73 -1.50 -2.10
C VAL A 82 14.15 -2.76 -1.35
N GLY A 83 14.82 -2.62 -0.21
CA GLY A 83 15.26 -3.73 0.63
C GLY A 83 14.10 -4.59 1.13
N GLN A 84 12.97 -4.01 1.50
CA GLN A 84 11.76 -4.77 1.87
C GLN A 84 11.23 -5.58 0.69
N ILE A 85 11.15 -4.98 -0.50
CA ILE A 85 10.67 -5.66 -1.72
C ILE A 85 11.59 -6.83 -2.06
N THR A 86 12.89 -6.59 -2.14
CA THR A 86 13.88 -7.62 -2.52
C THR A 86 13.96 -8.74 -1.48
N THR A 87 13.84 -8.42 -0.19
CA THR A 87 13.78 -9.42 0.89
C THR A 87 12.53 -10.28 0.76
N ALA A 88 11.36 -9.66 0.50
CA ALA A 88 10.11 -10.40 0.32
C ALA A 88 10.19 -11.37 -0.88
N LEU A 89 10.78 -10.95 -1.99
CA LEU A 89 11.01 -11.80 -3.16
C LEU A 89 11.99 -12.93 -2.85
N ALA A 90 13.06 -12.64 -2.12
CA ALA A 90 14.06 -13.63 -1.72
C ALA A 90 13.55 -14.68 -0.71
N CYS A 91 12.44 -14.41 0.00
CA CYS A 91 11.78 -15.40 0.85
C CYS A 91 11.13 -16.54 0.05
N HIS A 92 10.88 -16.34 -1.26
CA HIS A 92 10.22 -17.29 -2.15
C HIS A 92 11.02 -17.49 -3.44
N PRO A 93 12.25 -18.03 -3.35
CA PRO A 93 13.14 -18.17 -4.50
C PRO A 93 12.62 -19.15 -5.56
N GLU A 94 11.69 -20.02 -5.18
CA GLU A 94 11.00 -20.96 -6.06
C GLU A 94 10.03 -20.26 -7.03
N VAL A 95 9.59 -19.02 -6.73
CA VAL A 95 8.66 -18.27 -7.57
C VAL A 95 9.45 -17.35 -8.49
N THR A 96 9.75 -17.82 -9.68
CA THR A 96 10.53 -17.07 -10.70
C THR A 96 9.68 -16.20 -11.62
N ALA A 97 8.36 -16.32 -11.54
CA ALA A 97 7.40 -15.51 -12.28
C ALA A 97 6.06 -15.45 -11.54
N THR A 98 5.33 -14.35 -11.73
CA THR A 98 3.94 -14.21 -11.27
C THR A 98 3.12 -13.50 -12.34
N LYS A 99 1.84 -13.87 -12.49
CA LYS A 99 0.95 -13.16 -13.42
C LYS A 99 0.74 -11.71 -12.98
N ARG A 100 0.71 -11.45 -11.67
CA ARG A 100 0.55 -10.09 -11.10
C ARG A 100 1.27 -9.97 -9.77
N LEU A 101 2.19 -9.00 -9.67
CA LEU A 101 2.82 -8.56 -8.43
C LEU A 101 2.22 -7.23 -7.99
N ASN A 102 1.55 -7.21 -6.86
CA ASN A 102 1.09 -5.97 -6.22
C ASN A 102 2.10 -5.54 -5.16
N ILE A 103 2.58 -4.31 -5.23
CA ILE A 103 3.41 -3.69 -4.19
C ILE A 103 2.60 -2.59 -3.51
N HIS A 104 2.20 -2.82 -2.27
CA HIS A 104 1.38 -1.88 -1.49
C HIS A 104 2.26 -1.08 -0.53
N PHE A 105 2.28 0.23 -0.68
CA PHE A 105 2.85 1.18 0.28
C PHE A 105 1.81 1.46 1.37
N ALA A 106 1.61 0.50 2.27
CA ALA A 106 0.45 0.49 3.16
C ALA A 106 0.66 -0.25 4.49
N ARG A 107 1.92 -0.62 4.88
CA ARG A 107 2.12 -1.33 6.15
C ARG A 107 2.26 -0.35 7.31
N MET A 108 3.46 0.14 7.61
CA MET A 108 3.69 1.18 8.62
C MET A 108 3.96 2.51 7.95
N GLY A 109 3.40 3.57 8.52
CA GLY A 109 3.60 4.94 8.05
C GLY A 109 2.52 5.42 7.07
N GLU A 110 2.55 6.71 6.87
CA GLU A 110 1.72 7.41 5.87
C GLU A 110 2.59 7.72 4.64
N PRO A 111 2.32 7.10 3.48
CA PRO A 111 3.22 7.19 2.33
C PRO A 111 3.39 8.61 1.78
N THR A 112 2.38 9.47 1.92
CA THR A 112 2.45 10.84 1.37
C THR A 112 3.42 11.77 2.11
N TRP A 113 3.93 11.36 3.27
CA TRP A 113 5.02 12.04 3.98
C TRP A 113 6.42 11.67 3.44
N ASN A 114 6.52 10.68 2.55
CA ASN A 114 7.79 10.11 2.13
C ASN A 114 7.95 10.15 0.60
N ASN A 115 8.69 11.12 0.09
CA ASN A 115 8.94 11.27 -1.35
C ASN A 115 9.77 10.11 -1.95
N ASP A 116 10.53 9.35 -1.16
CA ASP A 116 11.22 8.15 -1.65
C ASP A 116 10.24 7.05 -2.11
N VAL A 117 8.96 7.11 -1.70
CA VAL A 117 7.89 6.26 -2.23
C VAL A 117 7.69 6.49 -3.73
N LEU A 118 7.66 7.74 -4.18
CA LEU A 118 7.54 8.10 -5.60
C LEU A 118 8.73 7.60 -6.41
N ARG A 119 9.93 7.81 -5.89
CA ARG A 119 11.16 7.30 -6.51
C ARG A 119 11.17 5.78 -6.58
N CYS A 120 10.84 5.10 -5.48
CA CYS A 120 10.75 3.65 -5.44
C CYS A 120 9.72 3.13 -6.45
N ALA A 121 8.54 3.76 -6.54
CA ALA A 121 7.50 3.37 -7.48
C ALA A 121 7.99 3.41 -8.94
N LYS A 122 8.74 4.43 -9.35
CA LYS A 122 9.32 4.52 -10.69
C LYS A 122 10.28 3.37 -10.99
N ASP A 123 11.02 2.89 -9.99
CA ASP A 123 12.06 1.88 -10.14
C ASP A 123 11.60 0.42 -9.89
N ILE A 124 10.39 0.18 -9.36
CA ILE A 124 9.95 -1.17 -8.95
C ILE A 124 10.16 -2.21 -10.04
N ARG A 125 9.76 -1.94 -11.28
CA ARG A 125 9.92 -2.89 -12.40
C ARG A 125 11.38 -3.31 -12.62
N LYS A 126 12.31 -2.37 -12.47
CA LYS A 126 13.74 -2.63 -12.56
C LYS A 126 14.23 -3.46 -11.38
N VAL A 127 13.75 -3.14 -10.18
CA VAL A 127 14.11 -3.82 -8.93
C VAL A 127 13.67 -5.28 -8.92
N VAL A 128 12.44 -5.57 -9.36
CA VAL A 128 11.85 -6.92 -9.27
C VAL A 128 12.27 -7.84 -10.42
N ARG A 129 12.71 -7.27 -11.55
CA ARG A 129 13.04 -8.03 -12.77
C ARG A 129 14.06 -9.15 -12.57
N PRO A 130 15.11 -9.02 -11.74
CA PRO A 130 16.05 -10.10 -11.48
C PRO A 130 15.44 -11.32 -10.78
N TYR A 131 14.32 -11.14 -10.07
CA TYR A 131 13.67 -12.18 -9.25
C TYR A 131 12.54 -12.89 -10.01
N ILE A 132 11.68 -12.12 -10.68
CA ILE A 132 10.43 -12.63 -11.26
C ILE A 132 10.27 -12.28 -12.76
N GLY A 133 11.37 -11.95 -13.44
CA GLY A 133 11.35 -11.69 -14.87
C GLY A 133 10.43 -10.53 -15.27
N ARG A 134 9.59 -10.74 -16.31
CA ARG A 134 8.67 -9.72 -16.86
C ARG A 134 7.25 -9.83 -16.31
N SER A 135 7.12 -10.09 -15.02
CA SER A 135 5.80 -10.12 -14.37
C SER A 135 5.09 -8.77 -14.44
N LEU A 136 3.75 -8.79 -14.47
CA LEU A 136 2.96 -7.56 -14.38
C LEU A 136 3.08 -6.98 -12.97
N VAL A 137 3.54 -5.74 -12.87
CA VAL A 137 3.75 -5.04 -11.60
C VAL A 137 2.71 -3.95 -11.41
N HIS A 138 2.03 -3.97 -10.27
CA HIS A 138 0.97 -3.04 -9.89
C HIS A 138 1.29 -2.39 -8.53
N PRO A 139 1.94 -1.22 -8.50
CA PRO A 139 2.16 -0.49 -7.26
C PRO A 139 0.87 0.18 -6.78
N VAL A 140 0.70 0.25 -5.46
CA VAL A 140 -0.47 0.86 -4.82
C VAL A 140 -0.03 1.75 -3.66
N VAL A 141 -0.46 3.00 -3.65
CA VAL A 141 -0.38 3.88 -2.50
C VAL A 141 -1.73 3.91 -1.80
N SER A 142 -1.71 3.70 -0.47
CA SER A 142 -2.90 3.87 0.38
C SER A 142 -2.64 4.99 1.37
N THR A 143 -3.44 6.03 1.33
CA THR A 143 -3.28 7.22 2.18
C THR A 143 -4.57 7.58 2.91
N MET A 144 -4.43 8.10 4.13
CA MET A 144 -5.56 8.67 4.85
C MET A 144 -5.75 10.16 4.56
N LEU A 145 -4.93 10.73 3.66
CA LEU A 145 -4.97 12.14 3.26
C LEU A 145 -4.73 13.09 4.46
N PRO A 146 -3.52 13.11 5.01
CA PRO A 146 -3.23 13.87 6.24
C PRO A 146 -3.35 15.38 6.02
N LYS A 147 -4.22 16.04 6.78
CA LYS A 147 -4.49 17.48 6.73
C LYS A 147 -3.25 18.34 6.95
N ALA A 148 -2.35 17.88 7.82
CA ALA A 148 -1.11 18.59 8.12
C ALA A 148 -0.04 18.50 7.01
N ASN A 149 -0.22 17.63 6.02
CA ASN A 149 0.77 17.44 4.96
C ASN A 149 0.66 18.50 3.87
N LYS A 150 1.51 19.52 3.93
CA LYS A 150 1.57 20.60 2.91
C LYS A 150 2.00 20.10 1.52
N ASN A 151 2.65 18.92 1.45
CA ASN A 151 3.08 18.32 0.20
C ASN A 151 2.08 17.29 -0.35
N LEU A 152 0.88 17.18 0.22
CA LEU A 152 -0.11 16.16 -0.14
C LEU A 152 -0.51 16.25 -1.62
N ILE A 153 -0.94 17.42 -2.07
CA ILE A 153 -1.40 17.60 -3.46
C ILE A 153 -0.28 17.37 -4.47
N PRO A 154 0.94 17.96 -4.33
CA PRO A 154 2.06 17.64 -5.21
C PRO A 154 2.40 16.14 -5.26
N PHE A 155 2.39 15.47 -4.11
CA PHE A 155 2.64 14.03 -4.05
C PHE A 155 1.58 13.24 -4.83
N LEU A 156 0.29 13.55 -4.67
CA LEU A 156 -0.80 12.86 -5.36
C LEU A 156 -0.74 13.09 -6.87
N GLN A 157 -0.44 14.31 -7.30
CA GLN A 157 -0.26 14.64 -8.73
C GLN A 157 0.89 13.83 -9.34
N GLU A 158 2.05 13.82 -8.69
CA GLU A 158 3.20 13.02 -9.16
C GLU A 158 2.89 11.52 -9.16
N TRP A 159 2.14 11.02 -8.16
CA TRP A 159 1.69 9.63 -8.15
C TRP A 159 0.79 9.30 -9.35
N VAL A 160 -0.15 10.18 -9.68
CA VAL A 160 -1.03 10.01 -10.86
C VAL A 160 -0.23 10.07 -12.15
N ASP A 161 0.78 10.92 -12.25
CA ASP A 161 1.70 10.96 -13.39
C ASP A 161 2.47 9.64 -13.54
N ILE A 162 3.01 9.09 -12.45
CA ILE A 162 3.65 7.77 -12.43
C ILE A 162 2.66 6.69 -12.89
N LYS A 163 1.44 6.68 -12.32
CA LYS A 163 0.38 5.73 -12.68
C LYS A 163 0.11 5.77 -14.18
N ASN A 164 -0.10 6.95 -14.75
CA ASN A 164 -0.52 7.09 -16.14
C ASN A 164 0.63 6.86 -17.11
N ASN A 165 1.82 7.41 -16.84
CA ASN A 165 2.96 7.40 -17.76
C ASN A 165 3.80 6.13 -17.60
N ASP A 166 4.19 5.76 -16.37
CA ASP A 166 5.07 4.61 -16.13
C ASP A 166 4.30 3.29 -16.13
N TYR A 167 3.06 3.28 -15.61
CA TYR A 167 2.25 2.07 -15.46
C TYR A 167 1.07 1.99 -16.42
N ARG A 168 0.85 2.95 -17.31
CA ARG A 168 -0.25 2.98 -18.31
C ARG A 168 -1.62 2.81 -17.65
N GLY A 169 -1.83 3.46 -16.51
CA GLY A 169 -3.03 3.34 -15.71
C GLY A 169 -3.07 2.16 -14.72
N ASP A 170 -2.17 1.18 -14.84
CA ASP A 170 -2.13 0.00 -13.98
C ASP A 170 -1.31 0.24 -12.70
N ALA A 171 -1.71 1.24 -11.91
CA ALA A 171 -1.26 1.48 -10.54
C ALA A 171 -2.44 1.97 -9.69
N GLY A 172 -2.42 1.69 -8.40
CA GLY A 172 -3.50 2.00 -7.48
C GLY A 172 -3.24 3.26 -6.64
N LEU A 173 -4.29 4.07 -6.47
CA LEU A 173 -4.36 5.11 -5.46
C LEU A 173 -5.61 4.87 -4.62
N GLN A 174 -5.43 4.66 -3.32
CA GLN A 174 -6.49 4.33 -2.38
C GLN A 174 -6.60 5.38 -1.29
N PHE A 175 -7.80 5.87 -1.05
CA PHE A 175 -8.11 6.80 0.03
C PHE A 175 -8.80 6.08 1.18
N SER A 176 -8.23 6.18 2.38
CA SER A 176 -8.79 5.59 3.60
C SER A 176 -9.92 6.47 4.13
N ILE A 177 -11.14 6.15 3.77
CA ILE A 177 -12.33 6.92 4.19
C ILE A 177 -12.78 6.55 5.61
N ASN A 178 -12.87 5.27 5.93
CA ASN A 178 -13.21 4.66 7.23
C ASN A 178 -14.59 5.01 7.79
N SER A 179 -15.16 6.15 7.48
CA SER A 179 -16.51 6.57 7.85
C SER A 179 -17.05 7.61 6.89
N THR A 180 -18.35 7.63 6.70
CA THR A 180 -19.09 8.69 5.97
C THR A 180 -19.51 9.86 6.87
N ASN A 181 -19.08 9.87 8.13
CA ASN A 181 -19.32 10.93 9.09
C ASN A 181 -17.99 11.64 9.42
N ASP A 182 -17.89 12.94 9.13
CA ASP A 182 -16.67 13.71 9.31
C ASP A 182 -16.21 13.80 10.77
N ALA A 183 -17.13 13.93 11.74
CA ALA A 183 -16.79 13.95 13.16
C ALA A 183 -16.19 12.60 13.62
N GLN A 184 -16.73 11.51 13.11
CA GLN A 184 -16.21 10.17 13.36
C GLN A 184 -14.84 9.96 12.72
N ARG A 185 -14.63 10.48 11.49
CA ARG A 185 -13.33 10.47 10.82
C ARG A 185 -12.30 11.28 11.62
N GLU A 186 -12.64 12.48 12.03
CA GLU A 186 -11.76 13.33 12.83
C GLU A 186 -11.33 12.63 14.14
N TYR A 187 -12.27 11.97 14.82
CA TYR A 187 -11.94 11.14 15.98
C TYR A 187 -11.01 9.99 15.65
N LEU A 188 -11.33 9.19 14.61
CA LEU A 188 -10.56 8.02 14.21
C LEU A 188 -9.13 8.36 13.79
N PHE A 189 -8.94 9.49 13.11
CA PHE A 189 -7.64 9.97 12.62
C PHE A 189 -7.00 11.03 13.52
N SER A 190 -7.48 11.16 14.77
CA SER A 190 -6.92 12.08 15.79
C SER A 190 -6.81 13.54 15.32
N GLY A 191 -7.85 14.03 14.63
CA GLY A 191 -7.93 15.41 14.16
C GLY A 191 -7.09 15.72 12.92
N ASN A 192 -6.45 14.74 12.31
CA ASN A 192 -5.56 14.95 11.16
C ASN A 192 -6.12 14.36 9.85
N SER A 193 -7.43 14.28 9.70
CA SER A 193 -8.08 13.88 8.45
C SER A 193 -8.67 15.09 7.73
N LEU A 194 -8.67 15.05 6.41
CA LEU A 194 -9.49 15.95 5.60
C LEU A 194 -10.96 15.57 5.74
N SER A 195 -11.85 16.55 5.59
CA SER A 195 -13.30 16.32 5.47
C SER A 195 -13.62 15.58 4.17
N LEU A 196 -14.79 14.96 4.09
CA LEU A 196 -15.25 14.30 2.86
C LEU A 196 -15.38 15.28 1.69
N ALA A 197 -15.77 16.54 1.96
CA ALA A 197 -15.84 17.58 0.96
C ALA A 197 -14.45 17.93 0.39
N GLU A 198 -13.44 18.10 1.26
CA GLU A 198 -12.05 18.36 0.84
C GLU A 198 -11.49 17.18 0.04
N ILE A 199 -11.79 15.92 0.43
CA ILE A 199 -11.40 14.72 -0.33
C ILE A 199 -12.05 14.71 -1.71
N SER A 200 -13.32 15.10 -1.82
CA SER A 200 -14.02 15.22 -3.10
C SER A 200 -13.36 16.26 -4.01
N GLU A 201 -12.96 17.41 -3.46
CA GLU A 201 -12.24 18.42 -4.24
C GLU A 201 -10.88 17.91 -4.73
N ILE A 202 -10.13 17.20 -3.89
CA ILE A 202 -8.87 16.56 -4.31
C ILE A 202 -9.13 15.61 -5.48
N GLY A 203 -10.18 14.79 -5.40
CA GLY A 203 -10.53 13.87 -6.48
C GLY A 203 -10.83 14.57 -7.81
N ARG A 204 -11.33 15.81 -7.79
CA ARG A 204 -11.55 16.62 -9.00
C ARG A 204 -10.27 17.24 -9.57
N LEU A 205 -9.25 17.44 -8.74
CA LEU A 205 -7.95 17.99 -9.14
C LEU A 205 -7.02 16.94 -9.74
N LEU A 206 -7.32 15.66 -9.55
CA LEU A 206 -6.52 14.55 -10.08
C LEU A 206 -7.05 14.14 -11.46
N PRO A 207 -6.20 14.08 -12.50
CA PRO A 207 -6.58 13.68 -13.85
C PRO A 207 -6.95 12.20 -13.98
#